data_6de763980de3038ae4b7907a4887763b
#
_entry.id   6de763980de3038ae4b7907a4887763b
#
_cell.length_a   1.000
_cell.length_b   1.000
_cell.length_c   1.000
_cell.angle_alpha   90.00
_cell.angle_beta   90.00
_cell.angle_gamma   90.00
#
_symmetry.space_group_name_H-M   'P 1'
#
loop_
_entity.id
_entity.type
_entity.pdbx_description
1 polymer ?
#
loop_
_entity_poly.entity_id
_entity_poly.type
_entity_poly.pdbx_seq_one_letter_code
_entity_poly.pdbx_strand_id
1 'polypeptide(L)'
;MDQIFATCRSEHCVAGIFRLNCLSILAAFCLLAPQLAHSQEAETAVVRNTPAETGAGLTTNPPARQPVESELTVEGLASYGHYEIFASGSGCHLYTGGVEYDRHSWGYFLRARMDYVGEFLPLVLLDAPITQDIWGTPTSPYHHIVPGIGISPIGFRLLWRDRKAIKPYLTVKGGILAFPQKVLSQKATYVDFSLQSAMGLQVRLTQRFDTRLGLFSDFHFSDDFIVPVNPGLDVMNANLGLTYHFGQRGK
;
A
#
# COMPACT_ATOMS: atom_id res chain seq x y z
N MET A 1 -23.63 44.94 -24.76
CA MET A 1 -23.86 44.84 -23.29
C MET A 1 -23.68 43.38 -22.91
N ASP A 2 -22.42 42.97 -22.82
CA ASP A 2 -22.08 41.55 -22.56
C ASP A 2 -21.41 41.47 -21.20
N GLN A 3 -22.12 40.87 -20.25
CA GLN A 3 -21.56 40.58 -18.93
C GLN A 3 -20.67 39.34 -19.01
N ILE A 4 -19.38 39.55 -18.86
CA ILE A 4 -18.38 38.50 -18.69
C ILE A 4 -18.46 38.06 -17.23
N PHE A 5 -19.06 36.89 -16.99
CA PHE A 5 -18.97 36.20 -15.69
C PHE A 5 -17.59 35.49 -15.64
N ALA A 6 -16.68 36.12 -14.93
CA ALA A 6 -15.45 35.47 -14.51
C ALA A 6 -15.78 34.51 -13.34
N THR A 7 -16.01 33.25 -13.61
CA THR A 7 -16.02 32.21 -12.58
C THR A 7 -14.58 31.96 -12.14
N CYS A 8 -14.23 32.51 -11.00
CA CYS A 8 -12.99 32.19 -10.31
C CYS A 8 -13.05 30.72 -9.87
N ARG A 9 -12.29 29.83 -10.52
CA ARG A 9 -12.13 28.44 -10.11
C ARG A 9 -11.38 28.38 -8.77
N SER A 10 -12.12 28.11 -7.70
CA SER A 10 -11.60 27.94 -6.35
C SER A 10 -10.86 26.60 -6.11
N GLU A 11 -10.69 25.79 -7.16
CA GLU A 11 -10.17 24.42 -7.08
C GLU A 11 -8.66 24.35 -6.74
N HIS A 12 -7.87 25.35 -7.12
CA HIS A 12 -6.42 25.33 -6.88
C HIS A 12 -6.01 25.61 -5.42
N CYS A 13 -6.88 26.21 -4.61
CA CYS A 13 -6.55 26.52 -3.21
C CYS A 13 -6.65 25.29 -2.29
N VAL A 14 -7.58 24.37 -2.57
CA VAL A 14 -7.80 23.17 -1.74
C VAL A 14 -6.71 22.10 -2.01
N ALA A 15 -6.30 21.95 -3.27
CA ALA A 15 -5.25 21.01 -3.64
C ALA A 15 -3.89 21.33 -2.99
N GLY A 16 -3.54 22.60 -2.80
CA GLY A 16 -2.29 23.01 -2.17
C GLY A 16 -2.20 22.65 -0.67
N ILE A 17 -3.30 22.72 0.06
CA ILE A 17 -3.34 22.43 1.50
C ILE A 17 -3.26 20.93 1.76
N PHE A 18 -3.88 20.10 0.91
CA PHE A 18 -3.83 18.65 1.03
C PHE A 18 -2.45 18.06 0.65
N ARG A 19 -1.75 18.65 -0.34
CA ARG A 19 -0.38 18.25 -0.72
C ARG A 19 0.61 18.41 0.43
N LEU A 20 0.50 19.46 1.23
CA LEU A 20 1.36 19.67 2.40
C LEU A 20 1.12 18.63 3.51
N ASN A 21 -0.12 18.19 3.70
CA ASN A 21 -0.47 17.22 4.73
C ASN A 21 -0.01 15.78 4.40
N CYS A 22 0.02 15.40 3.12
CA CYS A 22 0.46 14.06 2.73
C CYS A 22 1.97 13.87 2.88
N LEU A 23 2.78 14.88 2.50
CA LEU A 23 4.23 14.85 2.76
C LEU A 23 4.52 14.78 4.26
N SER A 24 3.74 15.48 5.08
CA SER A 24 3.90 15.47 6.53
C SER A 24 3.55 14.12 7.14
N ILE A 25 2.55 13.41 6.62
CA ILE A 25 2.16 12.07 7.07
C ILE A 25 3.23 11.04 6.67
N LEU A 26 3.74 11.11 5.43
CA LEU A 26 4.80 10.22 4.96
C LEU A 26 6.11 10.46 5.72
N ALA A 27 6.50 11.72 5.95
CA ALA A 27 7.67 12.10 6.73
C ALA A 27 7.55 11.70 8.21
N ALA A 28 6.36 11.84 8.81
CA ALA A 28 6.11 11.39 10.18
C ALA A 28 6.23 9.86 10.30
N PHE A 29 5.81 9.10 9.30
CA PHE A 29 5.96 7.65 9.28
C PHE A 29 7.41 7.20 9.11
N CYS A 30 8.19 7.85 8.26
CA CYS A 30 9.62 7.57 8.09
C CYS A 30 10.44 7.90 9.36
N LEU A 31 10.02 8.87 10.15
CA LEU A 31 10.68 9.24 11.40
C LEU A 31 10.28 8.35 12.59
N LEU A 32 9.09 7.73 12.57
CA LEU A 32 8.62 6.82 13.63
C LEU A 32 9.16 5.38 13.48
N ALA A 33 9.49 4.94 12.27
CA ALA A 33 9.96 3.58 12.01
C ALA A 33 11.25 3.21 12.80
N PRO A 34 12.29 4.05 12.91
CA PRO A 34 13.49 3.70 13.67
C PRO A 34 13.30 3.70 15.18
N GLN A 35 12.33 4.45 15.71
CA GLN A 35 12.11 4.52 17.17
C GLN A 35 11.38 3.27 17.70
N LEU A 36 10.54 2.62 16.89
CA LEU A 36 9.89 1.37 17.24
C LEU A 36 10.84 0.17 17.24
N ALA A 37 11.90 0.21 16.43
CA ALA A 37 12.93 -0.83 16.43
C ALA A 37 13.81 -0.81 17.70
N HIS A 38 14.04 0.36 18.30
CA HIS A 38 14.83 0.49 19.53
C HIS A 38 14.08 0.09 20.80
N SER A 39 12.75 0.10 20.81
CA SER A 39 11.99 -0.31 22.00
C SER A 39 12.02 -1.83 22.27
N GLN A 40 12.35 -2.64 21.25
CA GLN A 40 12.47 -4.09 21.43
C GLN A 40 13.82 -4.53 22.03
N GLU A 41 14.88 -3.74 21.88
CA GLU A 41 16.17 -4.05 22.51
C GLU A 41 16.21 -3.71 24.00
N ALA A 42 15.39 -2.76 24.44
CA ALA A 42 15.37 -2.35 25.85
C ALA A 42 14.63 -3.37 26.77
N GLU A 43 13.69 -4.12 26.24
CA GLU A 43 12.94 -5.10 27.05
C GLU A 43 13.73 -6.39 27.29
N THR A 44 14.75 -6.68 26.48
CA THR A 44 15.62 -7.85 26.66
C THR A 44 16.75 -7.60 27.69
N ALA A 45 17.00 -6.36 28.09
CA ALA A 45 18.10 -6.01 29.00
C ALA A 45 17.75 -6.00 30.48
N VAL A 46 16.47 -6.03 30.86
CA VAL A 46 16.01 -5.90 32.25
C VAL A 46 15.95 -7.23 33.04
N VAL A 47 16.11 -8.38 32.40
CA VAL A 47 16.03 -9.70 33.06
C VAL A 47 17.39 -10.25 33.52
N ARG A 48 18.40 -9.45 33.65
CA ARG A 48 19.73 -9.95 34.03
C ARG A 48 20.27 -9.33 35.32
N ASN A 49 19.55 -9.47 36.46
CA ASN A 49 20.17 -9.31 37.78
C ASN A 49 19.37 -10.06 38.84
N THR A 50 19.58 -11.38 38.93
CA THR A 50 19.31 -12.14 40.16
C THR A 50 20.59 -12.90 40.54
N PRO A 51 20.97 -12.93 41.83
CA PRO A 51 22.27 -13.48 42.27
C PRO A 51 22.36 -14.98 42.10
N ALA A 52 23.57 -15.45 41.80
CA ALA A 52 23.94 -16.84 41.60
C ALA A 52 23.54 -17.74 42.80
N GLU A 53 22.68 -18.69 42.57
CA GLU A 53 22.61 -19.92 43.36
C GLU A 53 23.37 -21.02 42.61
N THR A 54 24.40 -21.49 43.31
CA THR A 54 25.27 -22.60 42.91
C THR A 54 24.48 -23.92 42.99
N GLY A 55 24.35 -24.62 41.87
CA GLY A 55 23.87 -26.01 41.93
C GLY A 55 23.26 -26.54 40.61
N ALA A 56 23.96 -27.53 39.99
CA ALA A 56 23.48 -28.45 38.99
C ALA A 56 23.28 -27.91 37.55
N GLY A 57 24.08 -28.44 36.66
CA GLY A 57 24.12 -28.12 35.23
C GLY A 57 22.78 -28.23 34.53
N LEU A 58 22.08 -27.10 34.43
CA LEU A 58 21.02 -26.92 33.46
C LEU A 58 21.66 -26.38 32.17
N THR A 59 21.78 -27.25 31.19
CA THR A 59 21.95 -26.83 29.79
C THR A 59 20.69 -26.05 29.42
N THR A 60 20.68 -24.75 29.64
CA THR A 60 19.64 -23.85 29.14
C THR A 60 19.80 -23.80 27.64
N ASN A 61 19.08 -24.67 26.93
CA ASN A 61 18.88 -24.49 25.51
C ASN A 61 18.34 -23.07 25.31
N PRO A 62 18.97 -22.25 24.44
CA PRO A 62 18.44 -20.92 24.14
C PRO A 62 16.98 -21.10 23.69
N PRO A 63 16.06 -20.20 24.12
CA PRO A 63 14.65 -20.34 23.76
C PRO A 63 14.56 -20.45 22.24
N ALA A 64 13.93 -21.55 21.78
CA ALA A 64 13.76 -21.81 20.35
C ALA A 64 13.06 -20.60 19.77
N ARG A 65 13.72 -19.90 18.82
CA ARG A 65 13.12 -18.78 18.10
C ARG A 65 11.82 -19.27 17.48
N GLN A 66 10.71 -18.68 17.90
CA GLN A 66 9.43 -18.99 17.28
C GLN A 66 9.54 -18.64 15.79
N PRO A 67 9.10 -19.52 14.88
CA PRO A 67 9.13 -19.23 13.46
C PRO A 67 8.30 -17.98 13.18
N VAL A 68 8.92 -17.01 12.49
CA VAL A 68 8.23 -15.80 12.08
C VAL A 68 7.12 -16.19 11.11
N GLU A 69 5.90 -15.81 11.41
CA GLU A 69 4.75 -16.05 10.53
C GLU A 69 4.89 -15.19 9.28
N SER A 70 4.83 -15.83 8.11
CA SER A 70 4.88 -15.17 6.80
C SER A 70 3.72 -15.63 5.96
N GLU A 71 3.26 -14.76 5.09
CA GLU A 71 2.12 -14.99 4.19
C GLU A 71 2.53 -14.60 2.77
N LEU A 72 2.00 -15.31 1.78
CA LEU A 72 2.11 -14.97 0.37
C LEU A 72 0.70 -14.88 -0.19
N THR A 73 0.36 -13.76 -0.79
CA THR A 73 -0.95 -13.53 -1.40
C THR A 73 -0.78 -13.34 -2.90
N VAL A 74 -1.53 -14.10 -3.69
CA VAL A 74 -1.75 -13.80 -5.10
C VAL A 74 -3.05 -13.03 -5.17
N GLU A 75 -3.01 -11.81 -5.74
CA GLU A 75 -4.18 -10.95 -5.79
C GLU A 75 -4.38 -10.29 -7.15
N GLY A 76 -5.64 -10.00 -7.45
CA GLY A 76 -6.07 -9.17 -8.55
C GLY A 76 -6.86 -7.99 -8.04
N LEU A 77 -6.74 -6.86 -8.73
CA LEU A 77 -7.37 -5.61 -8.40
C LEU A 77 -8.03 -5.04 -9.65
N ALA A 78 -9.23 -4.49 -9.50
CA ALA A 78 -9.98 -3.83 -10.56
C ALA A 78 -10.58 -2.53 -10.05
N SER A 79 -10.39 -1.45 -10.81
CA SER A 79 -10.99 -0.16 -10.48
C SER A 79 -12.48 -0.16 -10.83
N TYR A 80 -13.29 0.45 -9.96
CA TYR A 80 -14.73 0.61 -10.15
C TYR A 80 -15.21 2.06 -9.97
N GLY A 81 -14.33 2.96 -9.58
CA GLY A 81 -14.64 4.36 -9.37
C GLY A 81 -13.41 5.24 -9.38
N HIS A 82 -13.66 6.53 -9.48
CA HIS A 82 -12.66 7.57 -9.37
C HIS A 82 -13.00 8.44 -8.17
N TYR A 83 -11.97 8.97 -7.54
CA TYR A 83 -12.12 10.07 -6.63
C TYR A 83 -10.87 10.94 -6.74
N GLU A 84 -11.03 12.22 -6.57
CA GLU A 84 -9.98 13.19 -6.79
C GLU A 84 -9.47 13.68 -5.42
N ILE A 85 -8.69 12.86 -4.71
CA ILE A 85 -8.06 13.29 -3.46
C ILE A 85 -6.68 13.88 -3.73
N PHE A 86 -5.87 13.18 -4.54
CA PHE A 86 -4.48 13.56 -4.81
C PHE A 86 -4.24 13.87 -6.29
N ALA A 87 -5.09 13.39 -7.17
CA ALA A 87 -4.91 13.45 -8.61
C ALA A 87 -6.21 13.76 -9.34
N SER A 88 -6.08 14.34 -10.52
CA SER A 88 -7.21 14.77 -11.36
C SER A 88 -7.38 13.94 -12.64
N GLY A 89 -6.69 12.78 -12.76
CA GLY A 89 -6.79 11.90 -13.91
C GLY A 89 -8.19 11.30 -14.04
N SER A 90 -9.01 11.85 -14.94
CA SER A 90 -10.37 11.38 -15.18
C SER A 90 -10.43 10.38 -16.34
N GLY A 91 -11.40 9.45 -16.28
CA GLY A 91 -11.68 8.52 -17.36
C GLY A 91 -10.71 7.37 -17.53
N CYS A 92 -9.80 7.13 -16.55
CA CYS A 92 -8.89 5.99 -16.59
C CYS A 92 -9.37 4.86 -15.70
N HIS A 93 -9.07 3.60 -16.09
CA HIS A 93 -9.29 2.43 -15.24
C HIS A 93 -8.00 1.65 -15.06
N LEU A 94 -7.81 1.11 -13.86
CA LEU A 94 -6.62 0.34 -13.52
C LEU A 94 -7.01 -1.09 -13.16
N TYR A 95 -6.29 -2.05 -13.75
CA TYR A 95 -6.39 -3.47 -13.41
C TYR A 95 -4.99 -3.97 -13.09
N THR A 96 -4.81 -4.65 -11.97
CA THR A 96 -3.53 -5.23 -11.62
C THR A 96 -3.66 -6.69 -11.23
N GLY A 97 -2.57 -7.43 -11.44
CA GLY A 97 -2.39 -8.77 -10.94
C GLY A 97 -1.00 -8.90 -10.34
N GLY A 98 -0.91 -9.41 -9.10
CA GLY A 98 0.35 -9.40 -8.40
C GLY A 98 0.50 -10.44 -7.31
N VAL A 99 1.67 -10.38 -6.69
CA VAL A 99 2.06 -11.21 -5.56
C VAL A 99 2.51 -10.31 -4.43
N GLU A 100 1.86 -10.44 -3.29
CA GLU A 100 2.19 -9.72 -2.05
C GLU A 100 2.79 -10.67 -1.02
N TYR A 101 3.90 -10.27 -0.42
CA TYR A 101 4.55 -10.98 0.67
C TYR A 101 4.39 -10.18 1.96
N ASP A 102 3.77 -10.81 2.96
CA ASP A 102 3.58 -10.25 4.28
C ASP A 102 4.46 -10.98 5.30
N ARG A 103 5.11 -10.24 6.18
CA ARG A 103 5.92 -10.79 7.26
C ARG A 103 5.58 -10.12 8.58
N HIS A 104 5.23 -10.90 9.60
CA HIS A 104 5.05 -10.39 10.95
C HIS A 104 6.39 -9.87 11.50
N SER A 105 6.55 -8.54 11.62
CA SER A 105 7.84 -7.92 11.89
C SER A 105 7.84 -6.97 13.10
N TRP A 106 6.72 -6.32 13.41
CA TRP A 106 6.71 -5.19 14.33
C TRP A 106 5.78 -5.35 15.56
N GLY A 107 5.32 -6.58 15.87
CA GLY A 107 4.46 -6.81 17.02
C GLY A 107 3.03 -6.33 16.82
N TYR A 108 2.46 -5.65 17.81
CA TYR A 108 1.05 -5.22 17.79
C TYR A 108 0.93 -3.71 17.96
N PHE A 109 0.10 -3.09 17.15
CA PHE A 109 -0.28 -1.68 17.23
C PHE A 109 -1.81 -1.55 17.17
N LEU A 110 -2.43 -0.76 18.03
CA LEU A 110 -3.89 -0.61 18.14
C LEU A 110 -4.65 -1.95 18.21
N ARG A 111 -4.10 -2.94 18.91
CA ARG A 111 -4.62 -4.33 19.00
C ARG A 111 -4.63 -5.07 17.67
N ALA A 112 -3.98 -4.55 16.64
CA ALA A 112 -3.75 -5.20 15.36
C ALA A 112 -2.33 -5.74 15.31
N ARG A 113 -2.13 -6.90 14.71
CA ARG A 113 -0.81 -7.41 14.31
C ARG A 113 -0.26 -6.49 13.22
N MET A 114 0.99 -6.09 13.35
CA MET A 114 1.63 -5.23 12.37
C MET A 114 2.63 -6.02 11.57
N ASP A 115 2.40 -6.08 10.26
CA ASP A 115 3.21 -6.85 9.32
C ASP A 115 3.91 -5.91 8.34
N TYR A 116 5.15 -6.24 7.95
CA TYR A 116 5.79 -5.69 6.76
C TYR A 116 5.12 -6.26 5.52
N VAL A 117 4.97 -5.44 4.49
CA VAL A 117 4.38 -5.80 3.21
C VAL A 117 5.30 -5.40 2.08
N GLY A 118 5.56 -6.34 1.18
CA GLY A 118 6.21 -6.09 -0.10
C GLY A 118 5.39 -6.70 -1.23
N GLU A 119 5.26 -6.00 -2.35
CA GLU A 119 4.44 -6.43 -3.47
C GLU A 119 5.20 -6.34 -4.79
N PHE A 120 4.94 -7.30 -5.67
CA PHE A 120 5.36 -7.28 -7.07
C PHE A 120 4.14 -7.42 -7.97
N LEU A 121 3.99 -6.50 -8.92
CA LEU A 121 2.89 -6.40 -9.88
C LEU A 121 3.42 -6.72 -11.29
N PRO A 122 3.49 -7.99 -11.69
CA PRO A 122 3.90 -8.38 -13.04
C PRO A 122 2.90 -7.96 -14.11
N LEU A 123 1.66 -7.68 -13.74
CA LEU A 123 0.60 -7.25 -14.63
C LEU A 123 -0.04 -5.98 -14.10
N VAL A 124 0.15 -4.90 -14.83
CA VAL A 124 -0.55 -3.63 -14.65
C VAL A 124 -1.17 -3.27 -15.99
N LEU A 125 -2.47 -3.06 -16.04
CA LEU A 125 -3.19 -2.66 -17.25
C LEU A 125 -3.90 -1.34 -16.96
N LEU A 126 -3.42 -0.28 -17.57
CA LEU A 126 -4.03 1.03 -17.49
C LEU A 126 -4.90 1.25 -18.75
N ASP A 127 -6.20 1.32 -18.56
CA ASP A 127 -7.13 1.77 -19.60
C ASP A 127 -7.20 3.29 -19.54
N ALA A 128 -6.64 3.95 -20.53
CA ALA A 128 -6.51 5.40 -20.58
C ALA A 128 -6.98 5.98 -21.92
N PRO A 129 -7.46 7.24 -21.94
CA PRO A 129 -7.77 7.93 -23.20
C PRO A 129 -6.55 7.98 -24.12
N ILE A 130 -6.78 7.77 -25.44
CA ILE A 130 -5.71 7.75 -26.44
C ILE A 130 -4.93 9.06 -26.48
N THR A 131 -5.62 10.19 -26.27
CA THR A 131 -5.02 11.52 -26.22
C THR A 131 -5.50 12.29 -25.01
N GLN A 132 -4.55 12.92 -24.35
CA GLN A 132 -4.75 13.81 -23.20
C GLN A 132 -3.98 15.09 -23.43
N ASP A 133 -4.44 16.18 -22.84
CA ASP A 133 -3.71 17.43 -22.82
C ASP A 133 -2.52 17.39 -21.83
N ILE A 134 -1.85 18.52 -21.66
CA ILE A 134 -0.73 18.63 -20.70
C ILE A 134 -1.16 18.51 -19.22
N TRP A 135 -2.45 18.60 -18.95
CA TRP A 135 -3.06 18.53 -17.62
C TRP A 135 -3.74 17.18 -17.36
N GLY A 136 -3.65 16.24 -18.33
CA GLY A 136 -4.28 14.92 -18.24
C GLY A 136 -5.77 14.92 -18.60
N THR A 137 -6.33 16.03 -19.08
CA THR A 137 -7.73 16.07 -19.51
C THR A 137 -7.90 15.24 -20.80
N PRO A 138 -8.84 14.30 -20.85
CA PRO A 138 -9.13 13.54 -22.05
C PRO A 138 -9.54 14.46 -23.20
N THR A 139 -8.84 14.35 -24.33
CA THR A 139 -9.16 15.06 -25.57
C THR A 139 -9.79 14.16 -26.63
N SER A 140 -9.88 12.87 -26.34
CA SER A 140 -10.52 11.84 -27.18
C SER A 140 -11.44 10.97 -26.34
N PRO A 141 -12.59 10.54 -26.88
CA PRO A 141 -13.44 9.55 -26.23
C PRO A 141 -12.92 8.11 -26.38
N TYR A 142 -11.90 7.88 -27.20
CA TYR A 142 -11.35 6.56 -27.44
C TYR A 142 -10.29 6.22 -26.39
N HIS A 143 -10.32 4.98 -25.92
CA HIS A 143 -9.41 4.44 -24.91
C HIS A 143 -8.49 3.38 -25.52
N HIS A 144 -7.38 3.15 -24.86
CA HIS A 144 -6.47 2.04 -25.15
C HIS A 144 -5.86 1.52 -23.85
N ILE A 145 -5.49 0.24 -23.86
CA ILE A 145 -4.87 -0.41 -22.70
C ILE A 145 -3.35 -0.28 -22.81
N VAL A 146 -2.74 0.31 -21.80
CA VAL A 146 -1.28 0.41 -21.66
C VAL A 146 -0.83 -0.61 -20.63
N PRO A 147 -0.06 -1.64 -21.04
CA PRO A 147 0.51 -2.59 -20.10
C PRO A 147 1.66 -1.95 -19.33
N GLY A 148 1.86 -2.37 -18.08
CA GLY A 148 2.95 -1.94 -17.23
C GLY A 148 3.32 -3.01 -16.22
N ILE A 149 4.32 -2.71 -15.42
CA ILE A 149 4.77 -3.52 -14.29
C ILE A 149 4.96 -2.62 -13.07
N GLY A 150 4.93 -3.20 -11.87
CA GLY A 150 5.12 -2.44 -10.64
C GLY A 150 5.81 -3.22 -9.54
N ILE A 151 6.34 -2.48 -8.60
CA ILE A 151 6.88 -3.02 -7.36
C ILE A 151 6.60 -2.05 -6.21
N SER A 152 6.12 -2.58 -5.09
CA SER A 152 5.90 -1.84 -3.85
C SER A 152 6.77 -2.46 -2.75
N PRO A 153 8.05 -2.03 -2.64
CA PRO A 153 8.99 -2.64 -1.71
C PRO A 153 8.76 -2.24 -0.25
N ILE A 154 7.96 -1.22 0.00
CA ILE A 154 7.73 -0.66 1.33
C ILE A 154 6.24 -0.60 1.59
N GLY A 155 5.79 -1.35 2.60
CA GLY A 155 4.42 -1.32 3.05
C GLY A 155 4.27 -1.89 4.45
N PHE A 156 3.10 -1.66 5.02
CA PHE A 156 2.71 -2.26 6.27
C PHE A 156 1.23 -2.62 6.24
N ARG A 157 0.88 -3.65 7.00
CA ARG A 157 -0.48 -4.10 7.20
C ARG A 157 -0.80 -4.14 8.68
N LEU A 158 -1.94 -3.64 9.04
CA LEU A 158 -2.58 -3.86 10.34
C LEU A 158 -3.64 -4.95 10.18
N LEU A 159 -3.52 -6.04 10.92
CA LEU A 159 -4.43 -7.17 10.89
C LEU A 159 -5.05 -7.38 12.26
N TRP A 160 -6.34 -7.04 12.38
CA TRP A 160 -7.10 -7.25 13.62
C TRP A 160 -7.62 -8.68 13.71
N ARG A 161 -7.76 -9.17 14.94
CA ARG A 161 -8.34 -10.49 15.20
C ARG A 161 -7.61 -11.63 14.47
N ASP A 162 -6.27 -11.56 14.38
CA ASP A 162 -5.37 -12.45 13.64
C ASP A 162 -5.63 -13.95 13.87
N ARG A 163 -6.13 -14.34 15.08
CA ARG A 163 -6.47 -15.72 15.46
C ARG A 163 -7.89 -16.14 15.08
N LYS A 164 -8.75 -15.22 14.64
CA LYS A 164 -10.16 -15.52 14.27
C LYS A 164 -10.27 -15.92 12.80
N ALA A 165 -11.46 -16.43 12.42
CA ALA A 165 -11.73 -16.79 11.03
C ALA A 165 -11.87 -15.56 10.13
N ILE A 166 -12.45 -14.48 10.66
CA ILE A 166 -12.64 -13.21 9.95
C ILE A 166 -11.73 -12.16 10.59
N LYS A 167 -10.87 -11.59 9.79
CA LYS A 167 -9.79 -10.69 10.19
C LYS A 167 -9.88 -9.40 9.36
N PRO A 168 -10.39 -8.30 9.93
CA PRO A 168 -10.27 -7.00 9.27
C PRO A 168 -8.81 -6.63 9.07
N TYR A 169 -8.51 -5.95 7.95
CA TYR A 169 -7.16 -5.45 7.70
C TYR A 169 -7.18 -4.05 7.11
N LEU A 170 -6.09 -3.34 7.31
CA LEU A 170 -5.72 -2.10 6.65
C LEU A 170 -4.28 -2.25 6.17
N THR A 171 -4.05 -2.02 4.89
CA THR A 171 -2.71 -2.06 4.27
C THR A 171 -2.40 -0.71 3.64
N VAL A 172 -1.14 -0.28 3.73
CA VAL A 172 -0.60 0.85 2.99
C VAL A 172 0.72 0.42 2.37
N LYS A 173 0.90 0.69 1.07
CA LYS A 173 2.08 0.31 0.29
C LYS A 173 2.57 1.49 -0.53
N GLY A 174 3.89 1.65 -0.62
CA GLY A 174 4.54 2.64 -1.48
C GLY A 174 5.47 1.97 -2.47
N GLY A 175 5.45 2.43 -3.72
CA GLY A 175 6.20 1.79 -4.77
C GLY A 175 6.36 2.63 -6.02
N ILE A 176 6.64 1.93 -7.11
CA ILE A 176 6.78 2.50 -8.45
C ILE A 176 6.06 1.63 -9.47
N LEU A 177 5.51 2.28 -10.49
CA LEU A 177 4.99 1.68 -11.71
C LEU A 177 5.87 2.09 -12.90
N ALA A 178 6.02 1.20 -13.87
CA ALA A 178 6.73 1.49 -15.11
C ALA A 178 5.88 1.08 -16.30
N PHE A 179 5.79 1.98 -17.28
CA PHE A 179 5.03 1.81 -18.52
C PHE A 179 5.95 1.96 -19.74
N PRO A 180 5.67 1.27 -20.86
CA PRO A 180 6.47 1.39 -22.09
C PRO A 180 6.25 2.72 -22.82
N GLN A 181 5.26 3.50 -22.42
CA GLN A 181 4.94 4.81 -22.97
C GLN A 181 4.55 5.78 -21.84
N LYS A 182 4.56 7.06 -22.13
CA LYS A 182 4.07 8.09 -21.22
C LYS A 182 2.57 7.93 -21.02
N VAL A 183 2.13 7.95 -19.78
CA VAL A 183 0.72 7.81 -19.40
C VAL A 183 0.26 9.05 -18.64
N LEU A 184 -1.05 9.31 -18.61
CA LEU A 184 -1.75 10.37 -17.89
C LEU A 184 -1.50 11.80 -18.42
N SER A 185 -0.37 12.13 -19.02
CA SER A 185 -0.16 13.41 -19.68
C SER A 185 0.96 13.34 -20.73
N GLN A 186 1.01 14.33 -21.61
CA GLN A 186 2.10 14.43 -22.62
C GLN A 186 3.47 14.71 -21.98
N LYS A 187 3.50 15.29 -20.78
CA LYS A 187 4.73 15.64 -20.06
C LYS A 187 5.13 14.61 -19.00
N ALA A 188 4.32 13.57 -18.79
CA ALA A 188 4.64 12.50 -17.86
C ALA A 188 5.93 11.75 -18.22
N THR A 189 6.43 10.98 -17.28
CA THR A 189 7.57 10.08 -17.46
C THR A 189 7.10 8.66 -17.79
N TYR A 190 8.04 7.72 -17.89
CA TYR A 190 7.76 6.29 -18.07
C TYR A 190 7.64 5.55 -16.76
N VAL A 191 7.93 6.24 -15.65
CA VAL A 191 7.95 5.68 -14.30
C VAL A 191 7.21 6.62 -13.38
N ASP A 192 6.22 6.10 -12.68
CA ASP A 192 5.40 6.83 -11.74
C ASP A 192 5.59 6.28 -10.32
N PHE A 193 5.59 7.14 -9.32
CA PHE A 193 5.49 6.72 -7.92
C PHE A 193 4.08 6.29 -7.62
N SER A 194 3.93 5.21 -6.86
CA SER A 194 2.63 4.70 -6.44
C SER A 194 2.47 4.71 -4.93
N LEU A 195 1.26 5.04 -4.49
CA LEU A 195 0.81 4.88 -3.12
C LEU A 195 -0.51 4.12 -3.15
N GLN A 196 -0.56 3.03 -2.40
CA GLN A 196 -1.74 2.19 -2.33
C GLN A 196 -2.21 2.14 -0.89
N SER A 197 -3.52 2.22 -0.69
CA SER A 197 -4.15 1.87 0.58
C SER A 197 -5.30 0.90 0.34
N ALA A 198 -5.46 -0.08 1.21
CA ALA A 198 -6.54 -1.06 1.10
C ALA A 198 -7.13 -1.38 2.46
N MET A 199 -8.45 -1.44 2.53
CA MET A 199 -9.19 -1.86 3.69
C MET A 199 -10.16 -2.98 3.31
N GLY A 200 -10.17 -4.07 4.11
CA GLY A 200 -10.98 -5.22 3.78
C GLY A 200 -11.03 -6.29 4.86
N LEU A 201 -11.36 -7.48 4.42
CA LEU A 201 -11.49 -8.67 5.26
C LEU A 201 -10.61 -9.79 4.72
N GLN A 202 -9.83 -10.41 5.60
CA GLN A 202 -9.15 -11.67 5.33
C GLN A 202 -9.93 -12.78 6.03
N VAL A 203 -10.41 -13.76 5.26
CA VAL A 203 -11.28 -14.83 5.74
C VAL A 203 -10.56 -16.17 5.63
N ARG A 204 -10.49 -16.91 6.73
CA ARG A 204 -9.87 -18.23 6.78
C ARG A 204 -10.70 -19.26 6.02
N LEU A 205 -10.10 -19.87 5.01
CA LEU A 205 -10.68 -20.99 4.27
C LEU A 205 -10.23 -22.33 4.88
N THR A 206 -8.94 -22.46 5.15
CA THR A 206 -8.33 -23.67 5.74
C THR A 206 -7.27 -23.28 6.77
N GLN A 207 -6.52 -24.25 7.27
CA GLN A 207 -5.39 -23.98 8.18
C GLN A 207 -4.24 -23.21 7.49
N ARG A 208 -4.10 -23.34 6.18
CA ARG A 208 -3.00 -22.74 5.41
C ARG A 208 -3.45 -21.70 4.39
N PHE A 209 -4.73 -21.61 4.10
CA PHE A 209 -5.25 -20.71 3.09
C PHE A 209 -6.31 -19.77 3.68
N ASP A 210 -6.18 -18.50 3.34
CA ASP A 210 -7.17 -17.46 3.56
C ASP A 210 -7.56 -16.85 2.21
N THR A 211 -8.75 -16.32 2.09
CA THR A 211 -9.10 -15.38 1.03
C THR A 211 -9.08 -13.96 1.57
N ARG A 212 -8.66 -13.01 0.73
CA ARG A 212 -8.62 -11.60 1.05
C ARG A 212 -9.58 -10.87 0.12
N LEU A 213 -10.45 -10.06 0.68
CA LEU A 213 -11.41 -9.24 -0.04
C LEU A 213 -11.28 -7.81 0.45
N GLY A 214 -10.90 -6.89 -0.43
CA GLY A 214 -10.88 -5.45 -0.18
C GLY A 214 -11.89 -4.77 -1.09
N LEU A 215 -12.74 -3.94 -0.50
CA LEU A 215 -13.77 -3.19 -1.21
C LEU A 215 -13.45 -1.69 -1.27
N PHE A 216 -12.57 -1.25 -0.38
CA PHE A 216 -12.12 0.15 -0.30
C PHE A 216 -10.60 0.14 -0.44
N SER A 217 -10.15 0.20 -1.68
CA SER A 217 -8.74 0.24 -2.01
C SER A 217 -8.51 1.46 -2.87
N ASP A 218 -7.60 2.30 -2.42
CA ASP A 218 -7.11 3.45 -3.17
C ASP A 218 -5.79 3.09 -3.84
N PHE A 219 -5.69 3.42 -5.11
CA PHE A 219 -4.46 3.31 -5.86
C PHE A 219 -4.16 4.67 -6.50
N HIS A 220 -3.23 5.37 -5.90
CA HIS A 220 -2.68 6.61 -6.42
C HIS A 220 -1.37 6.35 -7.12
N PHE A 221 -1.13 6.96 -8.30
CA PHE A 221 0.19 7.03 -8.89
C PHE A 221 0.41 8.35 -9.64
N SER A 222 1.64 8.85 -9.56
CA SER A 222 2.02 10.14 -10.12
C SER A 222 3.55 10.26 -10.20
N ASP A 223 4.05 11.08 -11.09
CA ASP A 223 5.44 11.52 -11.12
C ASP A 223 5.63 13.00 -10.72
N ASP A 224 4.66 13.61 -10.07
CA ASP A 224 4.63 15.02 -9.64
C ASP A 224 5.89 15.45 -8.87
N PHE A 225 6.59 14.53 -8.21
CA PHE A 225 7.86 14.80 -7.52
C PHE A 225 8.99 15.16 -8.48
N ILE A 226 8.93 14.66 -9.73
CA ILE A 226 9.94 14.86 -10.77
C ILE A 226 9.45 15.84 -11.82
N VAL A 227 8.18 15.70 -12.23
CA VAL A 227 7.53 16.51 -13.26
C VAL A 227 6.26 17.17 -12.69
N PRO A 228 6.33 18.44 -12.26
CA PRO A 228 5.22 19.11 -11.56
C PRO A 228 3.92 19.27 -12.38
N VAL A 229 3.82 18.71 -13.57
CA VAL A 229 2.67 18.84 -14.49
C VAL A 229 1.98 17.49 -14.71
N ASN A 230 2.42 16.41 -14.07
CA ASN A 230 1.70 15.15 -14.14
C ASN A 230 0.49 15.19 -13.18
N PRO A 231 -0.76 15.12 -13.70
CA PRO A 231 -1.95 15.19 -12.85
C PRO A 231 -2.11 13.99 -11.93
N GLY A 232 -1.38 12.90 -12.18
CA GLY A 232 -1.54 11.64 -11.48
C GLY A 232 -2.90 10.97 -11.74
N LEU A 233 -3.13 9.83 -11.10
CA LEU A 233 -4.39 9.10 -11.14
C LEU A 233 -4.75 8.60 -9.74
N ASP A 234 -6.01 8.83 -9.32
CA ASP A 234 -6.64 8.24 -8.15
C ASP A 234 -7.77 7.33 -8.58
N VAL A 235 -7.68 6.05 -8.29
CA VAL A 235 -8.73 5.08 -8.60
C VAL A 235 -9.14 4.29 -7.37
N MET A 236 -10.45 4.15 -7.22
CA MET A 236 -11.03 3.28 -6.21
C MET A 236 -11.17 1.86 -6.76
N ASN A 237 -10.70 0.89 -6.00
CA ASN A 237 -10.54 -0.47 -6.46
C ASN A 237 -11.20 -1.47 -5.52
N ALA A 238 -11.62 -2.60 -6.09
CA ALA A 238 -11.87 -3.83 -5.36
C ALA A 238 -10.70 -4.79 -5.61
N ASN A 239 -10.24 -5.47 -4.56
CA ASN A 239 -9.23 -6.51 -4.68
C ASN A 239 -9.75 -7.84 -4.15
N LEU A 240 -9.28 -8.91 -4.80
CA LEU A 240 -9.52 -10.29 -4.40
C LEU A 240 -8.19 -11.04 -4.41
N GLY A 241 -7.87 -11.71 -3.30
CA GLY A 241 -6.62 -12.44 -3.16
C GLY A 241 -6.81 -13.80 -2.50
N LEU A 242 -5.88 -14.70 -2.80
CA LEU A 242 -5.68 -15.97 -2.11
C LEU A 242 -4.35 -15.94 -1.38
N THR A 243 -4.40 -16.09 -0.05
CA THR A 243 -3.24 -16.02 0.84
C THR A 243 -2.84 -17.40 1.32
N TYR A 244 -1.56 -17.74 1.16
CA TYR A 244 -0.94 -18.93 1.72
C TYR A 244 -0.08 -18.58 2.94
N HIS A 245 -0.21 -19.32 4.04
CA HIS A 245 0.55 -19.13 5.26
C HIS A 245 1.75 -20.08 5.31
N PHE A 246 2.95 -19.51 5.48
CA PHE A 246 4.17 -20.25 5.78
C PHE A 246 4.32 -20.39 7.30
N GLY A 247 4.67 -21.58 7.77
CA GLY A 247 4.86 -21.86 9.18
C GLY A 247 3.61 -22.43 9.87
N GLN A 248 3.80 -22.84 11.13
CA GLN A 248 2.68 -23.32 11.94
C GLN A 248 1.99 -22.10 12.56
N ARG A 249 0.71 -21.95 12.29
CA ARG A 249 -0.13 -21.08 13.13
C ARG A 249 -0.07 -21.61 14.56
N GLY A 250 0.39 -20.79 15.50
CA GLY A 250 0.31 -21.14 16.91
C GLY A 250 -1.13 -21.57 17.26
N LYS A 251 -1.25 -22.72 17.89
CA LYS A 251 -2.54 -23.27 18.35
C LYS A 251 -3.14 -22.37 19.43
#